data_45379b3eae1ebfbee2c8e6181e392508
#
_entry.id   45379b3eae1ebfbee2c8e6181e392508
#
_cell.length_a   1.000
_cell.length_b   1.000
_cell.length_c   1.000
_cell.angle_alpha   90.00
_cell.angle_beta   90.00
_cell.angle_gamma   90.00
#
_symmetry.space_group_name_H-M   'P 1'
#
loop_
_entity.id
_entity.type
_entity.pdbx_description
1 polymer ?
#
loop_
_entity_poly.entity_id
_entity_poly.type
_entity_poly.pdbx_seq_one_letter_code
_entity_poly.pdbx_strand_id
1 'polypeptide(L)'
;MELAPTLTAYAPQPGRYDELADERGRIREPWLALVGTFGRMGPSEIDERRLRADRLLEAEGASHVVHDDGTDASRPWRIDPVPIVIAGREWSDLEEGLVQRARLLDALLDDLYGERRLLLDAVVPAELVLGSRRFRASCHGVVPASGQEF
;
A
#
# COMPACT_ATOMS: atom_id res chain seq x y z
N MET A 1 -8.38 -20.37 -24.49
CA MET A 1 -8.16 -20.46 -23.04
C MET A 1 -9.46 -20.01 -22.40
N GLU A 2 -10.23 -20.96 -21.89
CA GLU A 2 -11.53 -20.68 -21.27
C GLU A 2 -11.26 -19.99 -19.94
N LEU A 3 -11.83 -18.79 -19.77
CA LEU A 3 -11.71 -18.03 -18.53
C LEU A 3 -12.54 -18.76 -17.45
N ALA A 4 -12.02 -18.80 -16.23
CA ALA A 4 -12.77 -19.36 -15.11
C ALA A 4 -14.16 -18.70 -15.02
N PRO A 5 -15.20 -19.43 -14.62
CA PRO A 5 -16.58 -18.90 -14.54
C PRO A 5 -16.68 -17.59 -13.75
N THR A 6 -15.83 -17.41 -12.77
CA THR A 6 -15.76 -16.20 -11.93
C THR A 6 -15.28 -14.96 -12.69
N LEU A 7 -14.50 -15.13 -13.77
CA LEU A 7 -13.95 -14.03 -14.57
C LEU A 7 -14.79 -13.72 -15.82
N THR A 8 -15.67 -14.63 -16.24
CA THR A 8 -16.59 -14.40 -17.37
C THR A 8 -17.65 -13.34 -17.06
N ALA A 9 -17.95 -13.11 -15.79
CA ALA A 9 -18.88 -12.08 -15.34
C ALA A 9 -18.20 -10.77 -14.94
N TYR A 10 -16.85 -10.71 -14.99
CA TYR A 10 -16.12 -9.51 -14.62
C TYR A 10 -16.25 -8.44 -15.71
N ALA A 11 -16.66 -7.25 -15.32
CA ALA A 11 -16.71 -6.07 -16.19
C ALA A 11 -15.98 -4.89 -15.54
N PRO A 12 -14.97 -4.31 -16.20
CA PRO A 12 -14.31 -3.13 -15.69
C PRO A 12 -15.28 -1.95 -15.59
N GLN A 13 -15.08 -1.11 -14.57
CA GLN A 13 -15.91 0.08 -14.39
C GLN A 13 -15.56 1.15 -15.44
N PRO A 14 -16.53 1.68 -16.19
CA PRO A 14 -16.28 2.71 -17.18
C PRO A 14 -15.60 3.95 -16.58
N GLY A 15 -14.58 4.47 -17.25
CA GLY A 15 -13.86 5.69 -16.83
C GLY A 15 -12.93 5.52 -15.63
N ARG A 16 -12.70 4.30 -15.15
CA ARG A 16 -11.70 3.99 -14.14
C ARG A 16 -10.63 3.08 -14.70
N TYR A 17 -9.41 3.27 -14.24
CA TYR A 17 -8.35 2.31 -14.51
C TYR A 17 -8.67 0.99 -13.83
N ASP A 18 -8.53 -0.08 -14.57
CA ASP A 18 -8.71 -1.45 -14.08
C ASP A 18 -7.42 -2.23 -14.29
N GLU A 19 -6.93 -2.87 -13.24
CA GLU A 19 -5.64 -3.55 -13.26
C GLU A 19 -5.72 -4.90 -13.99
N LEU A 20 -6.86 -5.59 -13.90
CA LEU A 20 -7.07 -6.91 -14.48
C LEU A 20 -7.37 -6.82 -15.99
N ALA A 21 -8.22 -5.88 -16.39
CA ALA A 21 -8.73 -5.81 -17.75
C ALA A 21 -8.51 -4.43 -18.40
N ASP A 22 -8.38 -4.40 -19.72
CA ASP A 22 -8.37 -3.15 -20.47
C ASP A 22 -9.81 -2.63 -20.73
N GLU A 23 -9.93 -1.45 -21.32
CA GLU A 23 -11.20 -0.82 -21.65
C GLU A 23 -12.13 -1.67 -22.55
N ARG A 24 -11.56 -2.66 -23.22
CA ARG A 24 -12.29 -3.62 -24.07
C ARG A 24 -12.63 -4.91 -23.35
N GLY A 25 -12.36 -4.98 -22.04
CA GLY A 25 -12.59 -6.19 -21.24
C GLY A 25 -11.59 -7.32 -21.47
N ARG A 26 -10.45 -7.05 -22.14
CA ARG A 26 -9.41 -8.07 -22.35
C ARG A 26 -8.46 -8.08 -21.17
N ILE A 27 -8.17 -9.28 -20.66
CA ILE A 27 -7.20 -9.47 -19.57
C ILE A 27 -5.82 -8.92 -19.99
N ARG A 28 -5.25 -8.08 -19.14
CA ARG A 28 -3.91 -7.51 -19.35
C ARG A 28 -2.84 -8.59 -19.26
N GLU A 29 -1.79 -8.42 -20.06
CA GLU A 29 -0.72 -9.41 -20.21
C GLU A 29 -0.14 -9.88 -18.85
N PRO A 30 0.17 -9.01 -17.87
CA PRO A 30 0.75 -9.45 -16.60
C PRO A 30 -0.15 -10.41 -15.82
N TRP A 31 -1.45 -10.37 -16.04
CA TRP A 31 -2.43 -11.20 -15.35
C TRP A 31 -2.67 -12.56 -16.00
N LEU A 32 -2.25 -12.75 -17.25
CA LEU A 32 -2.59 -13.96 -18.02
C LEU A 32 -2.14 -15.25 -17.33
N ALA A 33 -0.94 -15.27 -16.74
CA ALA A 33 -0.41 -16.45 -16.05
C ALA A 33 -1.21 -16.76 -14.79
N LEU A 34 -1.53 -15.72 -14.00
CA LEU A 34 -2.27 -15.85 -12.76
C LEU A 34 -3.72 -16.28 -13.01
N VAL A 35 -4.39 -15.62 -13.96
CA VAL A 35 -5.75 -15.97 -14.39
C VAL A 35 -5.82 -17.41 -14.90
N GLY A 36 -4.83 -17.84 -15.69
CA GLY A 36 -4.73 -19.24 -16.14
C GLY A 36 -4.54 -20.22 -14.98
N THR A 37 -3.84 -19.82 -13.93
CA THR A 37 -3.66 -20.64 -12.73
C THR A 37 -4.96 -20.75 -11.93
N PHE A 38 -5.63 -19.63 -11.65
CA PHE A 38 -6.91 -19.61 -10.96
C PHE A 38 -8.02 -20.32 -11.76
N GLY A 39 -7.95 -20.25 -13.09
CA GLY A 39 -8.89 -20.97 -13.95
C GLY A 39 -8.79 -22.49 -13.86
N ARG A 40 -7.63 -23.01 -13.49
CA ARG A 40 -7.42 -24.45 -13.23
C ARG A 40 -7.81 -24.86 -11.80
N MET A 41 -7.74 -23.91 -10.88
CA MET A 41 -8.17 -24.12 -9.51
C MET A 41 -9.67 -24.12 -9.39
N GLY A 42 -10.50 -24.50 -8.94
CA GLY A 42 -11.94 -24.22 -8.76
C GLY A 42 -12.13 -23.25 -7.60
N PRO A 43 -13.33 -22.71 -7.44
CA PRO A 43 -13.67 -21.82 -6.32
C PRO A 43 -13.38 -22.45 -4.96
N SER A 44 -13.65 -23.74 -4.78
CA SER A 44 -13.42 -24.46 -3.53
C SER A 44 -11.93 -24.49 -3.13
N GLU A 45 -11.02 -24.64 -4.10
CA GLU A 45 -9.59 -24.65 -3.82
C GLU A 45 -9.09 -23.26 -3.37
N ILE A 46 -9.64 -22.19 -3.94
CA ILE A 46 -9.34 -20.81 -3.53
C ILE A 46 -9.81 -20.57 -2.09
N ASP A 47 -11.01 -21.02 -1.75
CA ASP A 47 -11.55 -20.90 -0.39
C ASP A 47 -10.75 -21.71 0.64
N GLU A 48 -10.32 -22.92 0.28
CA GLU A 48 -9.43 -23.72 1.14
C GLU A 48 -8.09 -23.02 1.40
N ARG A 49 -7.50 -22.41 0.37
CA ARG A 49 -6.26 -21.62 0.50
C ARG A 49 -6.44 -20.41 1.40
N ARG A 50 -7.58 -19.71 1.28
CA ARG A 50 -7.93 -18.59 2.16
C ARG A 50 -8.01 -19.03 3.62
N LEU A 51 -8.78 -20.10 3.89
CA LEU A 51 -8.92 -20.65 5.23
C LEU A 51 -7.58 -21.13 5.82
N ARG A 52 -6.69 -21.67 4.98
CA ARG A 52 -5.36 -22.10 5.41
C ARG A 52 -4.48 -20.89 5.75
N ALA A 53 -4.52 -19.83 4.95
CA ALA A 53 -3.80 -18.59 5.23
C ALA A 53 -4.28 -17.93 6.53
N ASP A 54 -5.59 -17.83 6.74
CA ASP A 54 -6.17 -17.30 7.97
C ASP A 54 -5.69 -18.07 9.21
N ARG A 55 -5.70 -19.41 9.16
CA ARG A 55 -5.20 -20.25 10.28
C ARG A 55 -3.71 -20.05 10.55
N LEU A 56 -2.90 -19.88 9.51
CA LEU A 56 -1.46 -19.63 9.67
C LEU A 56 -1.22 -18.28 10.33
N LEU A 57 -1.92 -17.23 9.90
CA LEU A 57 -1.81 -15.90 10.48
C LEU A 57 -2.27 -15.86 11.93
N GLU A 58 -3.36 -16.57 12.26
CA GLU A 58 -3.83 -16.70 13.63
C GLU A 58 -2.80 -17.44 14.51
N ALA A 59 -2.21 -18.52 14.00
CA ALA A 59 -1.19 -19.29 14.72
C ALA A 59 0.09 -18.48 14.99
N GLU A 60 0.47 -17.61 14.04
CA GLU A 60 1.60 -16.67 14.19
C GLU A 60 1.26 -15.43 15.02
N GLY A 61 0.02 -15.28 15.47
CA GLY A 61 -0.44 -14.11 16.23
C GLY A 61 -0.45 -12.81 15.42
N ALA A 62 -0.50 -12.90 14.08
CA ALA A 62 -0.53 -11.73 13.21
C ALA A 62 -1.87 -11.01 13.36
N SER A 63 -1.86 -9.89 14.07
CA SER A 63 -3.04 -9.08 14.31
C SER A 63 -2.72 -7.59 14.20
N HIS A 64 -3.74 -6.77 14.00
CA HIS A 64 -3.66 -5.32 14.03
C HIS A 64 -4.69 -4.75 14.99
N VAL A 65 -4.37 -3.62 15.58
CA VAL A 65 -5.30 -2.90 16.47
C VAL A 65 -6.13 -1.94 15.62
N VAL A 66 -7.44 -2.10 15.67
CA VAL A 66 -8.38 -1.15 15.07
C VAL A 66 -8.83 -0.20 16.17
N HIS A 67 -8.54 1.08 15.98
CA HIS A 67 -9.00 2.16 16.83
C HIS A 67 -10.37 2.63 16.32
N ASP A 68 -11.43 2.15 16.94
CA ASP A 68 -12.80 2.53 16.58
C ASP A 68 -13.45 3.20 17.79
N ASP A 69 -13.87 4.46 17.65
CA ASP A 69 -14.63 5.28 18.61
C ASP A 69 -14.34 5.03 20.11
N GLY A 70 -13.05 4.85 20.46
CA GLY A 70 -12.60 4.72 21.85
C GLY A 70 -12.51 3.28 22.38
N THR A 71 -12.69 2.28 21.53
CA THR A 71 -12.43 0.88 21.84
C THR A 71 -11.34 0.31 20.94
N ASP A 72 -10.23 -0.09 21.56
CA ASP A 72 -9.16 -0.80 20.86
C ASP A 72 -9.54 -2.27 20.71
N ALA A 73 -9.80 -2.70 19.48
CA ALA A 73 -10.07 -4.10 19.17
C ALA A 73 -8.94 -4.70 18.35
N SER A 74 -8.35 -5.78 18.84
CA SER A 74 -7.40 -6.57 18.06
C SER A 74 -8.16 -7.41 17.02
N ARG A 75 -7.79 -7.27 15.75
CA ARG A 75 -8.34 -8.05 14.65
C ARG A 75 -7.23 -8.85 13.97
N PRO A 76 -7.45 -10.13 13.64
CA PRO A 76 -6.48 -10.89 12.88
C PRO A 76 -6.27 -10.28 11.49
N TRP A 77 -5.05 -10.31 11.00
CA TRP A 77 -4.76 -10.00 9.60
C TRP A 77 -5.45 -11.01 8.70
N ARG A 78 -5.91 -10.53 7.55
CA ARG A 78 -6.43 -11.37 6.48
C ARG A 78 -5.65 -11.12 5.21
N ILE A 79 -5.29 -12.18 4.51
CA ILE A 79 -4.62 -12.11 3.22
C ILE A 79 -5.62 -12.54 2.15
N ASP A 80 -5.77 -11.72 1.12
CA ASP A 80 -6.51 -12.14 -0.07
C ASP A 80 -5.64 -13.15 -0.85
N PRO A 81 -6.14 -14.35 -1.15
CA PRO A 81 -5.40 -15.31 -1.95
C PRO A 81 -5.20 -14.87 -3.40
N VAL A 82 -5.91 -13.85 -3.86
CA VAL A 82 -5.72 -13.24 -5.18
C VAL A 82 -4.85 -11.99 -5.03
N PRO A 83 -3.55 -12.05 -5.35
CA PRO A 83 -2.66 -10.91 -5.23
C PRO A 83 -2.91 -9.89 -6.34
N ILE A 84 -2.58 -8.64 -6.09
CA ILE A 84 -2.44 -7.63 -7.14
C ILE A 84 -1.17 -7.94 -7.94
N VAL A 85 -1.27 -7.90 -9.26
CA VAL A 85 -0.14 -8.08 -10.17
C VAL A 85 0.29 -6.73 -10.71
N ILE A 86 1.51 -6.33 -10.40
CA ILE A 86 2.13 -5.12 -10.93
C ILE A 86 3.23 -5.54 -11.90
N ALA A 87 3.17 -5.06 -13.15
CA ALA A 87 4.19 -5.37 -14.14
C ALA A 87 5.54 -4.72 -13.75
N GLY A 88 6.65 -5.37 -14.10
CA GLY A 88 7.98 -4.88 -13.71
C GLY A 88 8.27 -3.45 -14.18
N ARG A 89 7.81 -3.07 -15.37
CA ARG A 89 7.94 -1.69 -15.86
C ARG A 89 7.11 -0.71 -15.02
N GLU A 90 5.86 -1.06 -14.74
CA GLU A 90 4.96 -0.26 -13.91
C GLU A 90 5.50 -0.12 -12.48
N TRP A 91 6.09 -1.19 -11.94
CA TRP A 91 6.76 -1.15 -10.66
C TRP A 91 7.93 -0.17 -10.65
N SER A 92 8.77 -0.18 -11.71
CA SER A 92 9.91 0.74 -11.81
C SER A 92 9.47 2.22 -11.79
N ASP A 93 8.40 2.55 -12.52
CA ASP A 93 7.85 3.91 -12.53
C ASP A 93 7.28 4.31 -11.16
N LEU A 94 6.60 3.37 -10.47
CA LEU A 94 6.09 3.56 -9.11
C LEU A 94 7.23 3.72 -8.09
N GLU A 95 8.24 2.87 -8.16
CA GLU A 95 9.40 2.89 -7.27
C GLU A 95 10.15 4.22 -7.36
N GLU A 96 10.40 4.70 -8.58
CA GLU A 96 11.04 6.01 -8.77
C GLU A 96 10.23 7.13 -8.11
N GLY A 97 8.91 7.14 -8.32
CA GLY A 97 8.02 8.11 -7.72
C GLY A 97 7.95 8.01 -6.18
N LEU A 98 7.98 6.80 -5.62
CA LEU A 98 7.98 6.58 -4.18
C LEU A 98 9.30 7.01 -3.54
N VAL A 99 10.43 6.65 -4.16
CA VAL A 99 11.77 7.06 -3.71
C VAL A 99 11.92 8.60 -3.73
N GLN A 100 11.42 9.26 -4.79
CA GLN A 100 11.42 10.72 -4.86
C GLN A 100 10.64 11.34 -3.69
N ARG A 101 9.45 10.80 -3.38
CA ARG A 101 8.61 11.31 -2.29
C ARG A 101 9.22 11.03 -0.92
N ALA A 102 9.83 9.86 -0.72
CA ALA A 102 10.51 9.53 0.51
C ALA A 102 11.66 10.51 0.77
N ARG A 103 12.51 10.75 -0.23
CA ARG A 103 13.60 11.73 -0.13
C ARG A 103 13.10 13.15 0.13
N LEU A 104 11.97 13.54 -0.47
CA LEU A 104 11.36 14.84 -0.20
C LEU A 104 10.90 14.95 1.26
N LEU A 105 10.23 13.91 1.77
CA LEU A 105 9.77 13.90 3.16
C LEU A 105 10.94 13.91 4.15
N ASP A 106 12.00 13.19 3.85
CA ASP A 106 13.23 13.17 4.65
C ASP A 106 13.86 14.56 4.70
N ALA A 107 14.04 15.20 3.54
CA ALA A 107 14.57 16.59 3.48
C ALA A 107 13.65 17.61 4.20
N LEU A 108 12.32 17.41 4.14
CA LEU A 108 11.36 18.23 4.88
C LEU A 108 11.53 18.06 6.40
N LEU A 109 11.71 16.84 6.88
CA LEU A 109 11.93 16.56 8.29
C LEU A 109 13.26 17.15 8.77
N ASP A 110 14.31 17.00 7.99
CA ASP A 110 15.63 17.60 8.29
C ASP A 110 15.54 19.12 8.42
N ASP A 111 14.85 19.79 7.52
CA ASP A 111 14.65 21.23 7.61
C ASP A 111 13.77 21.63 8.80
N LEU A 112 12.63 20.95 9.00
CA LEU A 112 11.67 21.28 10.06
C LEU A 112 12.24 21.09 11.48
N TYR A 113 13.09 20.09 11.66
CA TYR A 113 13.78 19.83 12.93
C TYR A 113 15.19 20.41 13.00
N GLY A 114 15.69 20.98 11.88
CA GLY A 114 16.96 21.69 11.75
C GLY A 114 16.78 23.21 11.67
N GLU A 115 17.18 23.78 10.54
CA GLU A 115 17.23 25.23 10.32
C GLU A 115 15.88 25.90 10.09
N ARG A 116 14.84 25.15 9.74
CA ARG A 116 13.46 25.63 9.51
C ARG A 116 13.33 26.66 8.40
N ARG A 117 14.16 26.58 7.38
CA ARG A 117 14.15 27.51 6.25
C ARG A 117 12.80 27.58 5.56
N LEU A 118 12.14 26.42 5.37
CA LEU A 118 10.82 26.36 4.74
C LEU A 118 9.75 27.13 5.52
N LEU A 119 9.85 27.20 6.84
CA LEU A 119 8.98 28.02 7.67
C LEU A 119 9.38 29.50 7.66
N LEU A 120 10.68 29.80 7.72
CA LEU A 120 11.20 31.17 7.69
C LEU A 120 10.92 31.87 6.36
N ASP A 121 11.03 31.14 5.25
CA ASP A 121 10.77 31.66 3.89
C ASP A 121 9.26 31.59 3.52
N ALA A 122 8.42 31.18 4.48
CA ALA A 122 6.97 31.04 4.28
C ALA A 122 6.57 30.11 3.12
N VAL A 123 7.42 29.17 2.74
CA VAL A 123 7.10 28.13 1.76
C VAL A 123 6.07 27.16 2.32
N VAL A 124 6.22 26.82 3.61
CA VAL A 124 5.24 26.03 4.37
C VAL A 124 4.65 26.93 5.45
N PRO A 125 3.32 27.07 5.52
CA PRO A 125 2.67 27.84 6.58
C PRO A 125 2.99 27.25 7.96
N ALA A 126 3.50 28.09 8.87
CA ALA A 126 3.94 27.66 10.19
C ALA A 126 2.81 26.98 11.00
N GLU A 127 1.58 27.43 10.82
CA GLU A 127 0.41 26.89 11.51
C GLU A 127 0.14 25.42 11.19
N LEU A 128 0.45 24.99 9.96
CA LEU A 128 0.28 23.59 9.55
C LEU A 128 1.25 22.64 10.28
N VAL A 129 2.45 23.13 10.59
CA VAL A 129 3.49 22.34 11.26
C VAL A 129 3.37 22.50 12.78
N LEU A 130 3.46 23.71 13.29
CA LEU A 130 3.52 23.99 14.73
C LEU A 130 2.18 23.71 15.43
N GLY A 131 1.06 23.83 14.72
CA GLY A 131 -0.27 23.46 15.22
C GLY A 131 -0.54 21.95 15.24
N SER A 132 0.30 21.14 14.62
CA SER A 132 0.11 19.70 14.59
C SER A 132 0.46 19.05 15.93
N ARG A 133 -0.45 18.22 16.47
CA ARG A 133 -0.19 17.42 17.67
C ARG A 133 0.96 16.42 17.51
N ARG A 134 1.36 16.11 16.28
CA ARG A 134 2.47 15.19 15.96
C ARG A 134 3.81 15.90 15.90
N PHE A 135 3.83 17.22 15.78
CA PHE A 135 5.08 17.96 15.83
C PHE A 135 5.68 17.92 17.25
N ARG A 136 6.96 17.55 17.34
CA ARG A 136 7.69 17.43 18.61
C ARG A 136 8.83 18.45 18.68
N ALA A 137 8.59 19.57 19.30
CA ALA A 137 9.62 20.63 19.42
C ALA A 137 10.92 20.12 20.08
N SER A 138 10.84 19.12 20.97
CA SER A 138 11.99 18.48 21.61
C SER A 138 12.90 17.71 20.66
N CYS A 139 12.44 17.40 19.44
CA CYS A 139 13.28 16.75 18.42
C CYS A 139 14.12 17.77 17.61
N HIS A 140 14.06 19.06 17.93
CA HIS A 140 14.87 20.06 17.24
C HIS A 140 16.37 19.80 17.47
N GLY A 141 17.15 19.76 16.39
CA GLY A 141 18.59 19.49 16.41
C GLY A 141 18.97 18.02 16.60
N VAL A 142 17.98 17.11 16.62
CA VAL A 142 18.28 15.68 16.60
C VAL A 142 18.77 15.31 15.21
N VAL A 143 19.97 14.79 15.14
CA VAL A 143 20.56 14.25 13.91
C VAL A 143 20.44 12.73 13.99
N PRO A 144 19.89 12.05 12.98
CA PRO A 144 19.89 10.60 12.94
C PRO A 144 21.31 10.05 13.00
N ALA A 145 21.51 8.88 13.60
CA ALA A 145 22.78 8.20 13.55
C ALA A 145 23.18 7.99 12.08
N SER A 146 24.43 8.30 11.74
CA SER A 146 24.92 8.25 10.36
C SER A 146 24.59 6.92 9.69
N GLY A 147 23.80 6.96 8.60
CA GLY A 147 23.36 5.81 7.85
C GLY A 147 21.91 5.37 8.11
N GLN A 148 21.18 6.04 8.98
CA GLN A 148 19.73 5.91 9.09
C GLN A 148 19.08 7.14 8.45
N GLU A 149 18.42 6.94 7.34
CA GLU A 149 17.40 7.87 6.82
C GLU A 149 16.20 7.81 7.76
N PHE A 150 15.45 8.91 7.88
CA PHE A 150 14.24 8.96 8.72
C PHE A 150 13.16 8.01 8.19
#